data_859d89825ee0e452a1a645e348e0bbc9
#
_entry.id   859d89825ee0e452a1a645e348e0bbc9
#
_cell.length_a   1.000
_cell.length_b   1.000
_cell.length_c   1.000
_cell.angle_alpha   90.00
_cell.angle_beta   90.00
_cell.angle_gamma   90.00
#
_symmetry.space_group_name_H-M   'P 1'
#
loop_
_entity.id
_entity.type
_entity.pdbx_description
1 polymer ?
#
loop_
_entity_poly.entity_id
_entity_poly.type
_entity_poly.pdbx_seq_one_letter_code
_entity_poly.pdbx_strand_id
1 'polypeptide(L)'
;QCDFKDIKYFKIKNENIEIKNFYSELKKKYISEPEYFKFLKQYLTLYSSELFFAEKIIFIEGVSEKLLLPYFIKKYDEKRSCEEKYIPLTSQNISYLEAGANAKVFNHFIDFLGIKTLIITDLDGCKRGVNNHWEGCSTTEAINTTNVTIKHYLKAPELPKLKDIGKKAEELKIFNKWFLELKEHKISSYNSDIKIAYQSVENGYCGRSFEDAFISVNL
;
A
#
# COMPACT_ATOMS: atom_id res chain seq x y z
N GLN A 1 12.48 24.14 21.00
CA GLN A 1 12.03 23.52 19.73
C GLN A 1 12.74 22.18 19.62
N CYS A 2 11.99 21.07 19.59
CA CYS A 2 12.56 19.72 19.52
C CYS A 2 12.97 19.43 18.07
N ASP A 3 14.19 18.93 17.84
CA ASP A 3 14.62 18.49 16.50
C ASP A 3 14.14 17.06 16.28
N PHE A 4 13.92 16.71 15.02
CA PHE A 4 13.61 15.35 14.57
C PHE A 4 14.64 14.30 15.09
N LYS A 5 15.89 14.73 15.35
CA LYS A 5 16.93 13.89 15.92
C LYS A 5 16.69 13.50 17.37
N ASP A 6 15.88 14.27 18.09
CA ASP A 6 15.67 14.10 19.53
C ASP A 6 14.51 13.15 19.83
N ILE A 7 13.76 12.75 18.80
CA ILE A 7 12.59 11.86 18.95
C ILE A 7 13.04 10.48 19.45
N LYS A 8 12.43 10.04 20.56
CA LYS A 8 12.50 8.68 21.08
C LYS A 8 11.13 8.04 20.93
N TYR A 9 11.10 6.88 20.33
CA TYR A 9 9.89 6.10 20.17
C TYR A 9 9.81 4.99 21.21
N PHE A 10 8.73 4.97 21.98
CA PHE A 10 8.47 3.99 23.02
C PHE A 10 7.40 3.02 22.52
N LYS A 11 7.69 1.74 22.59
CA LYS A 11 6.76 0.68 22.21
C LYS A 11 6.72 -0.40 23.30
N ILE A 12 5.52 -0.90 23.58
CA ILE A 12 5.37 -2.08 24.43
C ILE A 12 5.43 -3.32 23.52
N LYS A 13 6.34 -4.23 23.82
CA LYS A 13 6.49 -5.51 23.13
C LYS A 13 6.68 -6.61 24.16
N ASN A 14 5.78 -7.62 24.16
CA ASN A 14 5.83 -8.74 25.11
C ASN A 14 5.97 -8.25 26.57
N GLU A 15 5.13 -7.31 26.99
CA GLU A 15 5.10 -6.69 28.34
C GLU A 15 6.35 -5.87 28.71
N ASN A 16 7.32 -5.74 27.82
CA ASN A 16 8.51 -4.93 28.02
C ASN A 16 8.44 -3.62 27.20
N ILE A 17 9.03 -2.55 27.76
CA ILE A 17 9.17 -1.27 27.07
C ILE A 17 10.42 -1.33 26.20
N GLU A 18 10.25 -1.19 24.90
CA GLU A 18 11.31 -1.00 23.92
C GLU A 18 11.44 0.48 23.60
N ILE A 19 12.65 1.02 23.77
CA ILE A 19 12.96 2.42 23.48
C ILE A 19 13.82 2.45 22.21
N LYS A 20 13.33 3.10 21.16
CA LYS A 20 14.04 3.23 19.89
C LYS A 20 14.48 4.67 19.66
N ASN A 21 15.74 4.84 19.25
CA ASN A 21 16.21 6.14 18.77
C ASN A 21 15.75 6.31 17.32
N PHE A 22 14.70 7.10 17.17
CA PHE A 22 14.03 7.26 15.88
C PHE A 22 14.98 7.63 14.75
N TYR A 23 15.75 8.71 14.92
CA TYR A 23 16.62 9.20 13.85
C TYR A 23 17.75 8.25 13.51
N SER A 24 18.51 7.81 14.50
CA SER A 24 19.74 7.05 14.25
C SER A 24 19.47 5.64 13.76
N GLU A 25 18.44 4.98 14.30
CA GLU A 25 18.10 3.62 13.90
C GLU A 25 17.39 3.60 12.53
N LEU A 26 16.48 4.54 12.31
CA LEU A 26 15.78 4.63 11.03
C LEU A 26 16.73 5.02 9.90
N LYS A 27 17.64 5.98 10.14
CA LYS A 27 18.67 6.36 9.16
C LYS A 27 19.53 5.18 8.73
N LYS A 28 19.87 4.25 9.64
CA LYS A 28 20.61 3.03 9.32
C LYS A 28 19.83 2.12 8.36
N LYS A 29 18.51 2.03 8.50
CA LYS A 29 17.66 1.22 7.62
C LYS A 29 17.58 1.76 6.19
N TYR A 30 17.74 3.07 6.01
CA TYR A 30 17.72 3.76 4.71
C TYR A 30 19.11 4.04 4.14
N ILE A 31 20.15 3.31 4.57
CA ILE A 31 21.54 3.60 4.14
C ILE A 31 21.73 3.45 2.63
N SER A 32 21.02 2.48 2.03
CA SER A 32 21.02 2.25 0.58
C SER A 32 20.09 3.19 -0.20
N GLU A 33 19.22 3.91 0.49
CA GLU A 33 18.15 4.74 -0.10
C GLU A 33 18.07 6.12 0.60
N PRO A 34 19.15 6.93 0.59
CA PRO A 34 19.24 8.17 1.37
C PRO A 34 18.18 9.20 0.97
N GLU A 35 17.77 9.23 -0.30
CA GLU A 35 16.72 10.12 -0.78
C GLU A 35 15.35 9.77 -0.19
N TYR A 36 15.07 8.49 0.04
CA TYR A 36 13.84 8.05 0.73
C TYR A 36 13.84 8.51 2.19
N PHE A 37 15.00 8.45 2.86
CA PHE A 37 15.11 8.98 4.23
C PHE A 37 14.89 10.48 4.29
N LYS A 38 15.43 11.22 3.33
CA LYS A 38 15.23 12.68 3.23
C LYS A 38 13.77 13.03 3.02
N PHE A 39 13.11 12.33 2.08
CA PHE A 39 11.67 12.50 1.84
C PHE A 39 10.85 12.17 3.09
N LEU A 40 11.08 11.01 3.70
CA LEU A 40 10.41 10.59 4.93
C LEU A 40 10.54 11.63 6.04
N LYS A 41 11.76 12.15 6.27
CA LYS A 41 12.01 13.18 7.27
C LYS A 41 11.17 14.44 7.00
N GLN A 42 11.15 14.93 5.78
CA GLN A 42 10.35 16.09 5.39
C GLN A 42 8.86 15.83 5.60
N TYR A 43 8.39 14.68 5.16
CA TYR A 43 7.00 14.29 5.27
C TYR A 43 6.53 14.23 6.73
N LEU A 44 7.26 13.53 7.59
CA LEU A 44 6.92 13.38 9.01
C LEU A 44 7.00 14.72 9.77
N THR A 45 7.88 15.62 9.37
CA THR A 45 8.00 16.95 9.99
C THR A 45 6.81 17.83 9.65
N LEU A 46 6.26 17.71 8.44
CA LEU A 46 5.23 18.62 7.93
C LEU A 46 3.79 18.13 8.15
N TYR A 47 3.57 16.81 8.11
CA TYR A 47 2.22 16.28 7.92
C TYR A 47 1.74 15.24 8.94
N SER A 48 2.59 14.67 9.81
CA SER A 48 2.18 13.37 10.37
C SER A 48 2.73 13.02 11.75
N SER A 49 2.67 13.93 12.72
CA SER A 49 2.99 13.58 14.11
C SER A 49 2.06 12.49 14.68
N GLU A 50 0.83 12.42 14.19
CA GLU A 50 -0.18 11.43 14.59
C GLU A 50 0.21 9.97 14.27
N LEU A 51 1.06 9.74 13.25
CA LEU A 51 1.53 8.40 12.91
C LEU A 51 2.31 7.72 14.03
N PHE A 52 2.95 8.48 14.89
CA PHE A 52 3.69 7.93 16.02
C PHE A 52 2.79 7.36 17.13
N PHE A 53 1.52 7.71 17.11
CA PHE A 53 0.52 7.30 18.09
C PHE A 53 -0.50 6.34 17.50
N ALA A 54 -0.42 6.06 16.19
CA ALA A 54 -1.37 5.19 15.51
C ALA A 54 -1.21 3.72 15.95
N GLU A 55 -2.33 3.02 16.11
CA GLU A 55 -2.37 1.57 16.28
C GLU A 55 -2.35 0.85 14.93
N LYS A 56 -2.90 1.51 13.91
CA LYS A 56 -2.94 1.03 12.52
C LYS A 56 -2.75 2.19 11.55
N ILE A 57 -2.22 1.90 10.38
CA ILE A 57 -2.05 2.88 9.32
C ILE A 57 -2.77 2.41 8.07
N ILE A 58 -3.50 3.30 7.43
CA ILE A 58 -4.05 3.09 6.09
C ILE A 58 -3.37 4.07 5.14
N PHE A 59 -2.60 3.52 4.19
CA PHE A 59 -2.10 4.30 3.06
C PHE A 59 -3.17 4.41 2.00
N ILE A 60 -3.35 5.62 1.48
CA ILE A 60 -4.32 5.96 0.44
C ILE A 60 -3.62 6.70 -0.70
N GLU A 61 -4.20 6.67 -1.88
CA GLU A 61 -3.63 7.38 -3.03
C GLU A 61 -4.07 8.83 -3.11
N GLY A 62 -5.30 9.14 -2.74
CA GLY A 62 -5.83 10.46 -2.98
C GLY A 62 -6.93 10.91 -2.02
N VAL A 63 -7.55 12.02 -2.43
CA VAL A 63 -8.57 12.73 -1.63
C VAL A 63 -9.88 11.95 -1.55
N SER A 64 -10.23 11.19 -2.58
CA SER A 64 -11.47 10.41 -2.63
C SER A 64 -11.51 9.36 -1.53
N GLU A 65 -10.44 8.59 -1.38
CA GLU A 65 -10.31 7.61 -0.29
C GLU A 65 -10.31 8.31 1.08
N LYS A 66 -9.60 9.42 1.19
CA LYS A 66 -9.54 10.18 2.45
C LYS A 66 -10.90 10.64 2.94
N LEU A 67 -11.77 11.03 2.02
CA LEU A 67 -13.12 11.49 2.34
C LEU A 67 -14.11 10.33 2.57
N LEU A 68 -14.01 9.26 1.77
CA LEU A 68 -15.00 8.18 1.77
C LEU A 68 -14.70 7.07 2.78
N LEU A 69 -13.43 6.74 3.03
CA LEU A 69 -13.08 5.65 3.93
C LEU A 69 -13.62 5.80 5.36
N PRO A 70 -13.58 6.97 6.02
CA PRO A 70 -14.19 7.12 7.34
C PRO A 70 -15.68 6.83 7.34
N TYR A 71 -16.38 7.21 6.28
CA TYR A 71 -17.80 6.89 6.11
C TYR A 71 -18.03 5.39 5.91
N PHE A 72 -17.23 4.74 5.07
CA PHE A 72 -17.33 3.29 4.86
C PHE A 72 -17.01 2.49 6.12
N ILE A 73 -16.01 2.90 6.88
CA ILE A 73 -15.66 2.29 8.16
C ILE A 73 -16.84 2.38 9.13
N LYS A 74 -17.47 3.56 9.23
CA LYS A 74 -18.65 3.74 10.06
C LYS A 74 -19.79 2.81 9.62
N LYS A 75 -20.08 2.74 8.32
CA LYS A 75 -21.10 1.82 7.77
C LYS A 75 -20.76 0.35 8.01
N TYR A 76 -19.51 -0.01 7.92
CA TYR A 76 -19.05 -1.36 8.22
C TYR A 76 -19.25 -1.71 9.70
N ASP A 77 -18.90 -0.79 10.61
CA ASP A 77 -19.12 -0.95 12.05
C ASP A 77 -20.61 -1.08 12.38
N GLU A 78 -21.48 -0.23 11.80
CA GLU A 78 -22.92 -0.33 11.95
C GLU A 78 -23.46 -1.72 11.57
N LYS A 79 -23.00 -2.25 10.43
CA LYS A 79 -23.40 -3.57 9.93
C LYS A 79 -22.97 -4.72 10.84
N ARG A 80 -21.83 -4.57 11.51
CA ARG A 80 -21.26 -5.61 12.37
C ARG A 80 -21.52 -5.40 13.87
N SER A 81 -22.25 -4.39 14.24
CA SER A 81 -22.52 -4.02 15.63
C SER A 81 -23.17 -5.12 16.49
N CYS A 82 -23.88 -6.04 15.86
CA CYS A 82 -24.53 -7.18 16.53
C CYS A 82 -23.63 -8.42 16.65
N GLU A 83 -22.39 -8.40 16.10
CA GLU A 83 -21.49 -9.53 16.18
C GLU A 83 -20.83 -9.58 17.56
N GLU A 84 -20.90 -10.72 18.21
CA GLU A 84 -20.25 -10.94 19.51
C GLU A 84 -18.73 -10.79 19.38
N LYS A 85 -18.10 -10.02 20.27
CA LYS A 85 -16.65 -9.73 20.28
C LYS A 85 -16.14 -8.84 19.13
N TYR A 86 -17.03 -8.24 18.35
CA TYR A 86 -16.59 -7.26 17.36
C TYR A 86 -16.09 -5.98 18.05
N ILE A 87 -14.89 -5.54 17.69
CA ILE A 87 -14.32 -4.26 18.14
C ILE A 87 -14.46 -3.26 17.00
N PRO A 88 -15.27 -2.20 17.15
CA PRO A 88 -15.47 -1.23 16.08
C PRO A 88 -14.15 -0.60 15.58
N LEU A 89 -14.01 -0.46 14.29
CA LEU A 89 -12.84 0.20 13.70
C LEU A 89 -12.78 1.69 14.06
N THR A 90 -13.94 2.33 14.24
CA THR A 90 -14.05 3.72 14.68
C THR A 90 -13.56 3.94 16.12
N SER A 91 -13.45 2.90 16.94
CA SER A 91 -12.89 2.98 18.31
C SER A 91 -11.37 2.80 18.34
N GLN A 92 -10.74 2.50 17.20
CA GLN A 92 -9.30 2.24 17.09
C GLN A 92 -8.59 3.48 16.56
N ASN A 93 -7.35 3.69 17.01
CA ASN A 93 -6.54 4.81 16.54
C ASN A 93 -5.94 4.46 15.17
N ILE A 94 -6.67 4.80 14.09
CA ILE A 94 -6.27 4.55 12.69
C ILE A 94 -5.84 5.87 12.06
N SER A 95 -4.59 5.95 11.63
CA SER A 95 -4.10 7.11 10.87
C SER A 95 -4.15 6.83 9.37
N TYR A 96 -4.55 7.85 8.61
CA TYR A 96 -4.58 7.83 7.14
C TYR A 96 -3.38 8.57 6.59
N LEU A 97 -2.64 7.94 5.69
CA LEU A 97 -1.46 8.52 5.07
C LEU A 97 -1.64 8.59 3.56
N GLU A 98 -1.71 9.81 3.04
CA GLU A 98 -1.76 10.05 1.59
C GLU A 98 -0.33 9.97 1.04
N ALA A 99 0.04 8.81 0.52
CA ALA A 99 1.37 8.53 -0.01
C ALA A 99 1.39 8.39 -1.54
N GLY A 100 0.22 8.31 -2.17
CA GLY A 100 0.09 8.06 -3.60
C GLY A 100 0.89 6.81 -4.01
N ALA A 101 1.48 6.84 -5.19
CA ALA A 101 2.33 5.76 -5.70
C ALA A 101 3.65 5.55 -4.91
N ASN A 102 3.91 6.35 -3.86
CA ASN A 102 5.18 6.36 -3.12
C ASN A 102 5.16 5.56 -1.82
N ALA A 103 4.15 4.74 -1.56
CA ALA A 103 4.04 3.97 -0.31
C ALA A 103 5.29 3.13 0.00
N LYS A 104 6.04 2.68 -1.01
CA LYS A 104 7.31 1.95 -0.84
C LYS A 104 8.38 2.73 -0.06
N VAL A 105 8.36 4.05 -0.13
CA VAL A 105 9.32 4.91 0.60
C VAL A 105 9.19 4.74 2.11
N PHE A 106 7.99 4.38 2.57
CA PHE A 106 7.68 4.20 3.98
C PHE A 106 7.96 2.79 4.50
N ASN A 107 8.42 1.85 3.66
CA ASN A 107 8.57 0.44 4.05
C ASN A 107 9.40 0.27 5.34
N HIS A 108 10.62 0.82 5.37
CA HIS A 108 11.48 0.72 6.56
C HIS A 108 10.93 1.48 7.77
N PHE A 109 10.13 2.52 7.54
CA PHE A 109 9.44 3.24 8.62
C PHE A 109 8.32 2.40 9.23
N ILE A 110 7.49 1.76 8.40
CA ILE A 110 6.44 0.84 8.84
C ILE A 110 7.06 -0.32 9.64
N ASP A 111 8.10 -0.94 9.09
CA ASP A 111 8.83 -2.02 9.78
C ASP A 111 9.46 -1.56 11.11
N PHE A 112 9.95 -0.32 11.15
CA PHE A 112 10.49 0.27 12.36
C PHE A 112 9.43 0.45 13.45
N LEU A 113 8.26 0.96 13.09
CA LEU A 113 7.14 1.10 14.01
C LEU A 113 6.54 -0.26 14.37
N GLY A 114 6.55 -1.23 13.45
CA GLY A 114 5.92 -2.54 13.61
C GLY A 114 4.41 -2.41 13.81
N ILE A 115 3.76 -1.59 12.99
CA ILE A 115 2.33 -1.29 13.05
C ILE A 115 1.62 -1.99 11.89
N LYS A 116 0.44 -2.53 12.14
CA LYS A 116 -0.40 -3.12 11.09
C LYS A 116 -0.81 -2.06 10.08
N THR A 117 -0.57 -2.35 8.82
CA THR A 117 -0.73 -1.40 7.73
C THR A 117 -1.56 -1.99 6.61
N LEU A 118 -2.53 -1.22 6.13
CA LEU A 118 -3.27 -1.47 4.90
C LEU A 118 -2.83 -0.44 3.86
N ILE A 119 -2.47 -0.88 2.67
CA ILE A 119 -2.19 0.00 1.54
C ILE A 119 -3.34 -0.16 0.55
N ILE A 120 -4.09 0.91 0.32
CA ILE A 120 -5.14 0.98 -0.70
C ILE A 120 -4.53 1.69 -1.89
N THR A 121 -4.55 1.05 -3.04
CA THR A 121 -3.89 1.55 -4.25
C THR A 121 -4.59 1.02 -5.51
N ASP A 122 -4.46 1.72 -6.61
CA ASP A 122 -5.04 1.30 -7.88
C ASP A 122 -4.21 0.21 -8.55
N LEU A 123 -4.86 -0.69 -9.29
CA LEU A 123 -4.16 -1.74 -10.02
C LEU A 123 -3.30 -1.19 -11.16
N ASP A 124 -3.70 -0.07 -11.76
CA ASP A 124 -3.00 0.57 -12.89
C ASP A 124 -2.64 -0.42 -14.01
N GLY A 125 -3.66 -1.18 -14.43
CA GLY A 125 -3.51 -2.16 -15.50
C GLY A 125 -3.08 -1.54 -16.82
N CYS A 126 -2.12 -2.17 -17.50
CA CYS A 126 -1.64 -1.69 -18.79
C CYS A 126 -1.35 -2.81 -19.78
N LYS A 127 -1.40 -2.47 -21.07
CA LYS A 127 -1.06 -3.33 -22.21
C LYS A 127 -0.07 -2.63 -23.15
N ARG A 128 0.47 -3.38 -24.10
CA ARG A 128 1.31 -2.80 -25.14
C ARG A 128 0.45 -2.10 -26.21
N GLY A 129 0.70 -0.84 -26.43
CA GLY A 129 0.13 -0.07 -27.52
C GLY A 129 0.93 -0.21 -28.83
N VAL A 130 0.51 0.55 -29.85
CA VAL A 130 1.01 0.48 -31.23
C VAL A 130 2.53 0.65 -31.31
N ASN A 131 3.12 1.53 -30.51
CA ASN A 131 4.57 1.81 -30.50
C ASN A 131 5.31 1.09 -29.39
N ASN A 132 4.79 -0.04 -28.89
CA ASN A 132 5.34 -0.76 -27.74
C ASN A 132 5.42 0.05 -26.42
N HIS A 133 4.78 1.20 -26.37
CA HIS A 133 4.60 1.94 -25.11
C HIS A 133 3.55 1.25 -24.24
N TRP A 134 3.66 1.42 -22.93
CA TRP A 134 2.64 0.96 -22.01
C TRP A 134 1.46 1.94 -22.04
N GLU A 135 0.29 1.43 -22.33
CA GLU A 135 -0.97 2.16 -22.36
C GLU A 135 -1.92 1.59 -21.31
N GLY A 136 -2.55 2.50 -20.53
CA GLY A 136 -3.56 2.09 -19.55
C GLY A 136 -4.75 1.41 -20.23
N CYS A 137 -5.23 0.33 -19.63
CA CYS A 137 -6.37 -0.42 -20.15
C CYS A 137 -7.21 -1.00 -19.02
N SER A 138 -8.32 -1.66 -19.35
CA SER A 138 -9.14 -2.39 -18.38
C SER A 138 -8.33 -3.52 -17.73
N THR A 139 -8.71 -3.90 -16.52
CA THR A 139 -8.07 -5.00 -15.79
C THR A 139 -8.12 -6.32 -16.57
N THR A 140 -9.20 -6.56 -17.33
CA THR A 140 -9.36 -7.76 -18.15
C THR A 140 -8.32 -7.84 -19.25
N GLU A 141 -8.03 -6.72 -19.94
CA GLU A 141 -7.06 -6.64 -21.04
C GLU A 141 -5.62 -6.46 -20.56
N ALA A 142 -5.42 -6.08 -19.31
CA ALA A 142 -4.10 -5.80 -18.76
C ALA A 142 -3.21 -7.04 -18.75
N ILE A 143 -1.97 -6.85 -19.17
CA ILE A 143 -0.88 -7.84 -19.13
C ILE A 143 0.26 -7.42 -18.20
N ASN A 144 0.17 -6.23 -17.63
CA ASN A 144 1.12 -5.68 -16.65
C ASN A 144 0.43 -4.59 -15.83
N THR A 145 1.07 -4.16 -14.76
CA THR A 145 0.70 -2.96 -14.01
C THR A 145 1.82 -1.93 -14.07
N THR A 146 1.50 -0.65 -14.07
CA THR A 146 2.47 0.43 -13.89
C THR A 146 2.66 0.79 -12.41
N ASN A 147 1.79 0.31 -11.53
CA ASN A 147 1.84 0.62 -10.11
C ASN A 147 3.10 0.07 -9.43
N VAL A 148 3.96 0.97 -8.98
CA VAL A 148 5.24 0.65 -8.35
C VAL A 148 5.05 0.07 -6.94
N THR A 149 4.01 0.51 -6.23
CA THR A 149 3.67 0.03 -4.89
C THR A 149 3.27 -1.44 -4.94
N ILE A 150 2.36 -1.81 -5.86
CA ILE A 150 1.97 -3.20 -6.08
C ILE A 150 3.19 -4.07 -6.41
N LYS A 151 4.02 -3.63 -7.37
CA LYS A 151 5.23 -4.36 -7.76
C LYS A 151 6.19 -4.59 -6.59
N HIS A 152 6.38 -3.58 -5.77
CA HIS A 152 7.29 -3.67 -4.63
C HIS A 152 6.75 -4.62 -3.55
N TYR A 153 5.56 -4.35 -3.05
CA TYR A 153 5.02 -5.10 -1.91
C TYR A 153 4.55 -6.51 -2.26
N LEU A 154 4.09 -6.74 -3.48
CA LEU A 154 3.70 -8.07 -3.95
C LEU A 154 4.81 -8.78 -4.73
N LYS A 155 6.04 -8.28 -4.64
CA LYS A 155 7.28 -8.93 -5.14
C LYS A 155 7.18 -9.32 -6.59
N ALA A 156 6.80 -8.37 -7.46
CA ALA A 156 6.71 -8.62 -8.89
C ALA A 156 8.02 -9.18 -9.45
N PRO A 157 7.97 -10.30 -10.17
CA PRO A 157 9.13 -10.77 -10.93
C PRO A 157 9.54 -9.73 -11.99
N GLU A 158 10.78 -9.81 -12.45
CA GLU A 158 11.23 -8.96 -13.54
C GLU A 158 10.50 -9.31 -14.83
N LEU A 159 9.91 -8.30 -15.48
CA LEU A 159 9.31 -8.46 -16.80
C LEU A 159 10.41 -8.35 -17.85
N PRO A 160 10.67 -9.39 -18.67
CA PRO A 160 11.67 -9.34 -19.72
C PRO A 160 11.44 -8.21 -20.71
N LYS A 161 12.52 -7.58 -21.18
CA LYS A 161 12.43 -6.60 -22.27
C LYS A 161 12.00 -7.30 -23.56
N LEU A 162 11.25 -6.64 -24.41
CA LEU A 162 10.72 -7.20 -25.65
C LEU A 162 11.77 -7.92 -26.52
N LYS A 163 12.94 -7.32 -26.65
CA LYS A 163 14.06 -7.90 -27.43
C LYS A 163 14.62 -9.22 -26.86
N ASP A 164 14.33 -9.50 -25.61
CA ASP A 164 14.86 -10.65 -24.87
C ASP A 164 13.82 -11.74 -24.62
N ILE A 165 12.55 -11.52 -25.00
CA ILE A 165 11.42 -12.43 -24.70
C ILE A 165 11.71 -13.86 -25.19
N GLY A 166 12.25 -14.01 -26.40
CA GLY A 166 12.58 -15.34 -26.94
C GLY A 166 13.66 -16.08 -26.15
N LYS A 167 14.60 -15.33 -25.52
CA LYS A 167 15.66 -15.91 -24.69
C LYS A 167 15.27 -16.09 -23.23
N LYS A 168 14.24 -15.37 -22.77
CA LYS A 168 13.77 -15.28 -21.38
C LYS A 168 12.33 -15.77 -21.22
N ALA A 169 11.96 -16.81 -21.97
CA ALA A 169 10.60 -17.33 -21.97
C ALA A 169 10.14 -17.81 -20.58
N GLU A 170 11.03 -18.39 -19.76
CA GLU A 170 10.70 -18.81 -18.40
C GLU A 170 10.45 -17.61 -17.47
N GLU A 171 11.25 -16.54 -17.57
CA GLU A 171 11.02 -15.31 -16.80
C GLU A 171 9.65 -14.69 -17.15
N LEU A 172 9.29 -14.70 -18.43
CA LEU A 172 7.98 -14.23 -18.88
C LEU A 172 6.84 -15.09 -18.32
N LYS A 173 6.98 -16.42 -18.29
CA LYS A 173 5.98 -17.31 -17.69
C LYS A 173 5.79 -17.03 -16.20
N ILE A 174 6.88 -16.81 -15.46
CA ILE A 174 6.85 -16.49 -14.03
C ILE A 174 6.12 -15.16 -13.82
N PHE A 175 6.43 -14.14 -14.62
CA PHE A 175 5.75 -12.85 -14.56
C PHE A 175 4.25 -12.97 -14.86
N ASN A 176 3.89 -13.67 -15.94
CA ASN A 176 2.49 -13.85 -16.33
C ASN A 176 1.69 -14.61 -15.26
N LYS A 177 2.29 -15.62 -14.63
CA LYS A 177 1.67 -16.33 -13.51
C LYS A 177 1.42 -15.40 -12.32
N TRP A 178 2.43 -14.62 -11.92
CA TRP A 178 2.30 -13.63 -10.84
C TRP A 178 1.20 -12.62 -11.16
N PHE A 179 1.15 -12.10 -12.39
CA PHE A 179 0.16 -11.12 -12.79
C PHE A 179 -1.27 -11.69 -12.84
N LEU A 180 -1.41 -12.97 -13.21
CA LEU A 180 -2.69 -13.67 -13.14
C LEU A 180 -3.15 -13.83 -11.68
N GLU A 181 -2.26 -14.27 -10.80
CA GLU A 181 -2.55 -14.39 -9.36
C GLU A 181 -2.91 -13.03 -8.73
N LEU A 182 -2.29 -11.94 -9.20
CA LEU A 182 -2.64 -10.58 -8.83
C LEU A 182 -4.09 -10.25 -9.24
N LYS A 183 -4.45 -10.47 -10.52
CA LYS A 183 -5.80 -10.22 -11.04
C LYS A 183 -6.88 -11.06 -10.34
N GLU A 184 -6.53 -12.24 -9.87
CA GLU A 184 -7.41 -13.16 -9.14
C GLU A 184 -7.42 -12.92 -7.62
N HIS A 185 -6.75 -11.87 -7.13
CA HIS A 185 -6.62 -11.56 -5.69
C HIS A 185 -6.03 -12.69 -4.83
N LYS A 186 -5.24 -13.57 -5.42
CA LYS A 186 -4.55 -14.66 -4.70
C LYS A 186 -3.33 -14.17 -3.91
N ILE A 187 -2.83 -12.99 -4.25
CA ILE A 187 -1.73 -12.30 -3.57
C ILE A 187 -2.19 -10.92 -3.14
N SER A 188 -2.21 -10.66 -1.84
CA SER A 188 -2.69 -9.39 -1.27
C SER A 188 -1.92 -8.94 -0.03
N SER A 189 -0.85 -9.65 0.34
CA SER A 189 -0.08 -9.33 1.54
C SER A 189 1.42 -9.41 1.29
N TYR A 190 2.14 -8.44 1.84
CA TYR A 190 3.60 -8.42 1.86
C TYR A 190 4.15 -9.32 2.97
N ASN A 191 3.55 -9.21 4.16
CA ASN A 191 3.86 -10.00 5.35
C ASN A 191 2.63 -10.04 6.28
N SER A 192 2.80 -10.47 7.52
CA SER A 192 1.72 -10.52 8.52
C SER A 192 1.13 -9.15 8.88
N ASP A 193 1.91 -8.08 8.70
CA ASP A 193 1.58 -6.74 9.17
C ASP A 193 1.18 -5.78 8.05
N ILE A 194 1.56 -6.07 6.79
CA ILE A 194 1.26 -5.21 5.63
C ILE A 194 0.37 -5.97 4.65
N LYS A 195 -0.81 -5.42 4.39
CA LYS A 195 -1.75 -5.91 3.38
C LYS A 195 -1.96 -4.84 2.30
N ILE A 196 -2.24 -5.30 1.09
CA ILE A 196 -2.50 -4.45 -0.07
C ILE A 196 -3.93 -4.70 -0.54
N ALA A 197 -4.69 -3.64 -0.72
CA ALA A 197 -6.03 -3.68 -1.31
C ALA A 197 -6.04 -2.89 -2.63
N TYR A 198 -6.63 -3.46 -3.63
CA TYR A 198 -6.81 -2.87 -4.96
C TYR A 198 -8.13 -3.40 -5.54
N GLN A 199 -8.56 -2.86 -6.69
CA GLN A 199 -9.87 -3.17 -7.28
C GLN A 199 -10.05 -4.65 -7.55
N SER A 200 -11.26 -5.14 -7.24
CA SER A 200 -11.75 -6.48 -7.54
C SER A 200 -12.86 -6.45 -8.59
N VAL A 201 -13.17 -7.62 -9.13
CA VAL A 201 -14.33 -7.77 -10.00
C VAL A 201 -15.59 -7.82 -9.14
N GLU A 202 -16.49 -6.85 -9.37
CA GLU A 202 -17.80 -6.79 -8.75
C GLU A 202 -18.87 -6.71 -9.86
N ASN A 203 -19.88 -7.58 -9.81
CA ASN A 203 -20.94 -7.66 -10.83
C ASN A 203 -20.41 -7.80 -12.29
N GLY A 204 -19.27 -8.47 -12.47
CA GLY A 204 -18.65 -8.67 -13.79
C GLY A 204 -17.82 -7.50 -14.31
N TYR A 205 -17.67 -6.43 -13.53
CA TYR A 205 -16.85 -5.27 -13.85
C TYR A 205 -15.71 -5.08 -12.82
N CYS A 206 -14.55 -4.65 -13.28
CA CYS A 206 -13.43 -4.25 -12.43
C CYS A 206 -13.06 -2.80 -12.75
N GLY A 207 -13.27 -1.92 -11.78
CA GLY A 207 -12.92 -0.51 -11.90
C GLY A 207 -11.42 -0.32 -12.14
N ARG A 208 -11.07 0.76 -12.86
CA ARG A 208 -9.67 1.11 -13.13
C ARG A 208 -9.04 1.92 -11.99
N SER A 209 -9.88 2.71 -11.30
CA SER A 209 -9.50 3.50 -10.14
C SER A 209 -10.49 3.25 -9.00
N PHE A 210 -10.17 3.79 -7.82
CA PHE A 210 -11.07 3.76 -6.67
C PHE A 210 -12.43 4.41 -7.01
N GLU A 211 -12.43 5.57 -7.68
CA GLU A 211 -13.65 6.27 -8.06
C GLU A 211 -14.47 5.48 -9.08
N ASP A 212 -13.80 4.88 -10.07
CA ASP A 212 -14.47 4.08 -11.09
C ASP A 212 -15.12 2.83 -10.46
N ALA A 213 -14.43 2.15 -9.56
CA ALA A 213 -14.97 1.04 -8.79
C ALA A 213 -16.15 1.48 -7.91
N PHE A 214 -16.03 2.62 -7.22
CA PHE A 214 -17.10 3.16 -6.40
C PHE A 214 -18.36 3.48 -7.21
N ILE A 215 -18.21 4.12 -8.37
CA ILE A 215 -19.32 4.45 -9.26
C ILE A 215 -19.99 3.16 -9.75
N SER A 216 -19.21 2.16 -10.18
CA SER A 216 -19.75 0.94 -10.78
C SER A 216 -20.60 0.09 -9.83
N VAL A 217 -20.36 0.17 -8.52
CA VAL A 217 -21.14 -0.58 -7.52
C VAL A 217 -22.33 0.22 -6.96
N ASN A 218 -22.46 1.51 -7.30
CA ASN A 218 -23.51 2.40 -6.81
C ASN A 218 -24.48 2.89 -7.90
N LEU A 219 -24.30 2.47 -9.14
CA LEU A 219 -25.23 2.66 -10.25
C LEU A 219 -26.12 1.45 -10.43
#